data_541faaa221886c288bb578ab49af7eb7
#
_entry.id   541faaa221886c288bb578ab49af7eb7
#
_cell.length_a   1.000
_cell.length_b   1.000
_cell.length_c   1.000
_cell.angle_alpha   90.00
_cell.angle_beta   90.00
_cell.angle_gamma   90.00
#
_symmetry.space_group_name_H-M   'P 1'
#
loop_
_entity.id
_entity.type
_entity.pdbx_description
1 polymer ?
#
loop_
_entity_poly.entity_id
_entity_poly.type
_entity_poly.pdbx_seq_one_letter_code
_entity_poly.pdbx_strand_id
1 'polypeptide(L)'
;MEELQVRRAEEMREYTLDYQIKRLNSWYKNFFYIDKGCHTALFKKIIFFPEIIQDLLEKGYDVTICKGANSKSSWSEISWLNSKEGRKGTLKEI
;
A
#
# COMPACT_ATOMS: atom_id res chain seq x y z
N MET A 1 -3.04 37.13 17.46
CA MET A 1 -2.27 35.92 17.10
C MET A 1 -3.25 34.81 16.72
N GLU A 2 -3.05 34.20 15.58
CA GLU A 2 -3.92 33.09 15.17
C GLU A 2 -3.57 31.82 15.93
N GLU A 3 -4.59 31.02 16.25
CA GLU A 3 -4.38 29.71 16.81
C GLU A 3 -3.95 28.73 15.71
N LEU A 4 -3.17 27.72 16.11
CA LEU A 4 -2.77 26.68 15.20
C LEU A 4 -3.98 25.76 14.91
N GLN A 5 -4.36 25.67 13.63
CA GLN A 5 -5.54 24.91 13.17
C GLN A 5 -5.19 23.48 12.70
N VAL A 6 -3.97 23.06 12.91
CA VAL A 6 -3.52 21.74 12.46
C VAL A 6 -4.15 20.66 13.34
N ARG A 7 -4.64 19.61 12.70
CA ARG A 7 -5.23 18.46 13.39
C ARG A 7 -4.16 17.67 14.16
N ARG A 8 -4.58 16.88 15.11
CA ARG A 8 -3.67 15.98 15.84
C ARG A 8 -3.06 14.97 14.86
N ALA A 9 -1.82 14.56 15.14
CA ALA A 9 -1.12 13.60 14.29
C ALA A 9 -1.86 12.26 14.15
N GLU A 10 -2.51 11.79 15.22
CA GLU A 10 -3.30 10.57 15.18
C GLU A 10 -4.48 10.66 14.22
N GLU A 11 -5.13 11.82 14.12
CA GLU A 11 -6.21 12.05 13.17
C GLU A 11 -5.67 12.02 11.73
N MET A 12 -4.52 12.64 11.50
CA MET A 12 -3.87 12.63 10.19
C MET A 12 -3.48 11.22 9.77
N ARG A 13 -3.01 10.43 10.72
CA ARG A 13 -2.68 9.02 10.46
C ARG A 13 -3.91 8.22 10.06
N GLU A 14 -5.03 8.42 10.73
CA GLU A 14 -6.29 7.75 10.40
C GLU A 14 -6.79 8.12 9.00
N TYR A 15 -6.69 9.38 8.63
CA TYR A 15 -7.01 9.83 7.27
C TYR A 15 -6.15 9.14 6.23
N THR A 16 -4.86 9.06 6.48
CA THR A 16 -3.92 8.43 5.54
C THR A 16 -4.17 6.94 5.44
N LEU A 17 -4.43 6.28 6.56
CA LEU A 17 -4.76 4.85 6.56
C LEU A 17 -6.04 4.58 5.76
N ASP A 18 -7.08 5.36 6.00
CA ASP A 18 -8.34 5.24 5.27
C ASP A 18 -8.15 5.47 3.76
N TYR A 19 -7.36 6.48 3.39
CA TYR A 19 -7.02 6.74 2.00
C TYR A 19 -6.33 5.54 1.35
N GLN A 20 -5.35 4.95 2.04
CA GLN A 20 -4.62 3.80 1.51
C GLN A 20 -5.52 2.59 1.31
N ILE A 21 -6.42 2.32 2.26
CA ILE A 21 -7.40 1.23 2.14
C ILE A 21 -8.33 1.48 0.96
N LYS A 22 -8.86 2.68 0.82
CA LYS A 22 -9.73 3.04 -0.30
C LYS A 22 -9.00 2.93 -1.64
N ARG A 23 -7.74 3.31 -1.68
CA ARG A 23 -6.92 3.24 -2.89
C ARG A 23 -6.72 1.79 -3.35
N LEU A 24 -6.41 0.89 -2.42
CA LEU A 24 -6.27 -0.53 -2.71
C LEU A 24 -7.60 -1.16 -3.15
N ASN A 25 -8.68 -0.84 -2.46
CA ASN A 25 -10.00 -1.37 -2.80
C ASN A 25 -10.45 -0.89 -4.19
N SER A 26 -10.18 0.35 -4.53
CA SER A 26 -10.46 0.90 -5.86
C SER A 26 -9.65 0.18 -6.94
N TRP A 27 -8.36 -0.02 -6.70
CA TRP A 27 -7.51 -0.79 -7.61
C TRP A 27 -8.05 -2.21 -7.80
N TYR A 28 -8.38 -2.90 -6.73
CA TYR A 28 -8.88 -4.27 -6.78
C TYR A 28 -10.17 -4.37 -7.61
N LYS A 29 -11.11 -3.45 -7.41
CA LYS A 29 -12.38 -3.44 -8.15
C LYS A 29 -12.18 -3.27 -9.66
N ASN A 30 -11.17 -2.52 -10.07
CA ASN A 30 -10.91 -2.22 -11.48
C ASN A 30 -9.88 -3.14 -12.12
N PHE A 31 -9.16 -3.90 -11.34
CA PHE A 31 -8.06 -4.74 -11.80
C PHE A 31 -8.46 -5.71 -12.92
N PHE A 32 -9.57 -6.40 -12.75
CA PHE A 32 -10.01 -7.43 -13.70
C PHE A 32 -10.37 -6.88 -15.07
N TYR A 33 -10.65 -5.59 -15.17
CA TYR A 33 -10.99 -4.94 -16.43
C TYR A 33 -9.77 -4.35 -17.14
N ILE A 34 -8.74 -4.02 -16.37
CA ILE A 34 -7.62 -3.22 -16.87
C ILE A 34 -6.36 -4.04 -17.12
N ASP A 35 -6.01 -4.95 -16.23
CA ASP A 35 -4.69 -5.59 -16.22
C ASP A 35 -4.71 -7.11 -16.03
N LYS A 36 -5.40 -7.82 -16.90
CA LYS A 36 -5.52 -9.29 -16.79
C LYS A 36 -4.20 -10.06 -16.91
N GLY A 37 -3.21 -9.47 -17.55
CA GLY A 37 -1.91 -10.12 -17.77
C GLY A 37 -0.84 -9.78 -16.75
N CYS A 38 -1.12 -8.86 -15.82
CA CYS A 38 -0.15 -8.44 -14.82
C CYS A 38 -0.16 -9.34 -13.60
N HIS A 39 0.97 -9.40 -12.90
CA HIS A 39 1.09 -10.08 -11.60
C HIS A 39 1.69 -9.16 -10.54
N THR A 40 1.80 -7.88 -10.82
CA THR A 40 2.28 -6.85 -9.89
C THR A 40 1.44 -5.57 -10.03
N ALA A 41 1.38 -4.80 -8.96
CA ALA A 41 0.77 -3.47 -8.97
C ALA A 41 1.69 -2.49 -8.24
N LEU A 42 1.97 -1.36 -8.86
CA LEU A 42 2.85 -0.33 -8.32
C LEU A 42 2.02 0.87 -7.85
N PHE A 43 2.28 1.29 -6.62
CA PHE A 43 1.63 2.45 -6.00
C PHE A 43 2.68 3.52 -5.74
N LYS A 44 2.81 4.46 -6.66
CA LYS A 44 3.77 5.56 -6.57
C LYS A 44 3.35 6.54 -5.48
N LYS A 45 4.34 7.08 -4.76
CA LYS A 45 4.16 8.09 -3.71
C LYS A 45 3.42 7.57 -2.47
N ILE A 46 3.25 6.25 -2.35
CA ILE A 46 2.57 5.62 -1.22
C ILE A 46 3.50 4.60 -0.57
N ILE A 47 3.71 4.74 0.73
CA ILE A 47 4.28 3.68 1.57
C ILE A 47 3.15 3.18 2.46
N PHE A 48 2.73 1.95 2.27
CA PHE A 48 1.64 1.39 3.06
C PHE A 48 2.02 1.27 4.53
N PHE A 49 1.05 1.52 5.39
CA PHE A 49 1.24 1.33 6.82
C PHE A 49 1.44 -0.15 7.16
N PRO A 50 2.14 -0.45 8.28
CA PRO A 50 2.38 -1.83 8.69
C PRO A 50 1.12 -2.69 8.79
N GLU A 51 0.00 -2.12 9.23
CA GLU A 51 -1.28 -2.83 9.33
C GLU A 51 -1.75 -3.34 7.96
N ILE A 52 -1.62 -2.50 6.94
CA ILE A 52 -2.00 -2.85 5.56
C ILE A 52 -1.03 -3.89 5.01
N ILE A 53 0.27 -3.69 5.21
CA ILE A 53 1.29 -4.63 4.75
C ILE A 53 1.03 -6.00 5.36
N GLN A 54 0.80 -6.07 6.67
CA GLN A 54 0.53 -7.33 7.36
C GLN A 54 -0.67 -8.07 6.77
N ASP A 55 -1.77 -7.35 6.52
CA ASP A 55 -2.97 -7.93 5.92
C ASP A 55 -2.69 -8.47 4.51
N LEU A 56 -1.92 -7.74 3.70
CA LEU A 56 -1.54 -8.18 2.37
C LEU A 56 -0.67 -9.44 2.42
N LEU A 57 0.30 -9.50 3.34
CA LEU A 57 1.15 -10.68 3.50
C LEU A 57 0.33 -11.90 3.90
N GLU A 58 -0.63 -11.73 4.80
CA GLU A 58 -1.51 -12.82 5.23
C GLU A 58 -2.38 -13.35 4.09
N LYS A 59 -2.73 -12.48 3.15
CA LYS A 59 -3.48 -12.85 1.95
C LYS A 59 -2.60 -13.46 0.84
N GLY A 60 -1.30 -13.57 1.08
CA GLY A 60 -0.37 -14.22 0.15
C GLY A 60 0.34 -13.30 -0.83
N TYR A 61 0.13 -11.99 -0.75
CA TYR A 61 0.85 -11.02 -1.58
C TYR A 61 2.26 -10.80 -1.04
N ASP A 62 3.21 -10.69 -1.95
CA ASP A 62 4.53 -10.16 -1.63
C ASP A 62 4.49 -8.64 -1.74
N VAL A 63 5.11 -7.95 -0.80
CA VAL A 63 5.12 -6.50 -0.74
C VAL A 63 6.57 -6.02 -0.80
N THR A 64 6.83 -5.06 -1.68
CA THR A 64 8.12 -4.37 -1.76
C THR A 64 7.87 -2.90 -1.50
N ILE A 65 8.66 -2.29 -0.62
CA ILE A 65 8.61 -0.86 -0.38
C ILE A 65 9.97 -0.23 -0.64
N CYS A 66 9.94 0.97 -1.20
CA CYS A 66 11.13 1.78 -1.41
C CYS A 66 10.89 3.16 -0.81
N LYS A 67 11.63 3.48 0.24
CA LYS A 67 11.57 4.79 0.88
C LYS A 67 12.64 5.67 0.25
N GLY A 68 12.20 6.55 -0.63
CA GLY A 68 13.08 7.52 -1.26
C GLY A 68 13.38 8.71 -0.34
N ALA A 69 14.06 9.72 -0.90
CA ALA A 69 14.41 10.93 -0.16
C ALA A 69 13.17 11.72 0.30
N ASN A 70 12.05 11.58 -0.43
CA ASN A 70 10.79 12.23 -0.10
C ASN A 70 9.63 11.38 -0.62
N SER A 71 8.39 11.83 -0.39
CA SER A 71 7.20 11.09 -0.81
C SER A 71 7.13 10.88 -2.33
N LYS A 72 7.67 11.80 -3.12
CA LYS A 72 7.64 11.71 -4.59
C LYS A 72 8.50 10.57 -5.13
N SER A 73 9.56 10.20 -4.41
CA SER A 73 10.48 9.13 -4.80
C SER A 73 10.21 7.82 -4.06
N SER A 74 9.19 7.79 -3.23
CA SER A 74 8.79 6.59 -2.47
C SER A 74 7.70 5.83 -3.21
N TRP A 75 7.67 4.51 -3.04
CA TRP A 75 6.65 3.67 -3.66
C TRP A 75 6.48 2.35 -2.92
N SER A 76 5.33 1.73 -3.13
CA SER A 76 5.04 0.38 -2.69
C SER A 76 4.60 -0.46 -3.89
N GLU A 77 4.97 -1.73 -3.90
CA GLU A 77 4.57 -2.68 -4.92
C GLU A 77 4.00 -3.92 -4.26
N ILE A 78 2.91 -4.43 -4.80
CA ILE A 78 2.38 -5.74 -4.40
C ILE A 78 2.47 -6.70 -5.57
N SER A 79 2.78 -7.96 -5.29
CA SER A 79 2.95 -8.99 -6.29
C SER A 79 2.24 -10.27 -5.87
N TRP A 80 1.65 -10.96 -6.83
CA TRP A 80 1.04 -12.27 -6.62
C TRP A 80 1.67 -13.34 -7.51
N LEU A 81 2.85 -13.03 -8.07
CA LEU A 81 3.58 -13.93 -8.97
C LEU A 81 3.88 -15.29 -8.34
N ASN A 82 4.27 -15.29 -7.07
CA ASN A 82 4.67 -16.49 -6.34
C ASN A 82 3.56 -17.05 -5.44
N SER A 83 2.32 -16.56 -5.61
CA SER A 83 1.21 -16.99 -4.78
C SER A 83 0.87 -18.45 -5.01
N LYS A 84 0.53 -19.16 -3.94
CA LYS A 84 -0.01 -20.49 -3.98
C LYS A 84 -0.80 -20.74 -2.69
N GLU A 85 -1.66 -21.73 -2.72
CA GLU A 85 -2.49 -22.08 -1.57
C GLU A 85 -1.63 -22.30 -0.31
N GLY A 86 -2.00 -21.67 0.77
CA GLY A 86 -1.32 -21.77 2.06
C GLY A 86 -0.05 -20.96 2.21
N ARG A 87 0.43 -20.31 1.16
CA ARG A 87 1.64 -19.47 1.23
C ARG A 87 1.30 -18.08 1.72
N LYS A 88 2.03 -17.62 2.73
CA LYS A 88 2.01 -16.21 3.14
C LYS A 88 3.04 -15.42 2.35
N GLY A 89 2.76 -14.16 2.11
CA GLY A 89 3.67 -13.28 1.40
C GLY A 89 4.86 -12.84 2.24
N THR A 90 5.80 -12.18 1.58
CA THR A 90 7.02 -11.67 2.21
C THR A 90 7.14 -10.17 1.95
N LEU A 91 7.78 -9.47 2.88
CA LEU A 91 8.07 -8.04 2.76
C LEU A 91 9.54 -7.86 2.37
N LYS A 92 9.78 -7.01 1.38
CA LYS A 92 11.11 -6.57 0.99
C LYS A 92 11.18 -5.05 1.08
N GLU A 93 12.22 -4.55 1.73
CA GLU A 93 12.51 -3.11 1.80
C GLU A 93 13.77 -2.83 0.99
N ILE A 94 13.67 -1.83 0.11
CA ILE A 94 14.78 -1.37 -0.71
C ILE A 94 15.36 -0.08 -0.13
#